data_42fa446d658862e60f9d715887722c43
#
_entry.id   42fa446d658862e60f9d715887722c43
#
_cell.length_a   1.000
_cell.length_b   1.000
_cell.length_c   1.000
_cell.angle_alpha   90.00
_cell.angle_beta   90.00
_cell.angle_gamma   90.00
#
_symmetry.space_group_name_H-M   'P 1'
#
loop_
_entity.id
_entity.type
_entity.pdbx_description
1 polymer ?
#
loop_
_entity_poly.entity_id
_entity_poly.type
_entity_poly.pdbx_seq_one_letter_code
_entity_poly.pdbx_strand_id
1 'polypeptide(L)' 'MIDHPFLILQHLIKNYSEACNQQDYVAAYQITVDITDQAQKLEDFAHELTND' A
#
# COMPACT_ATOMS: atom_id res chain seq x y z
N MET A 1 16.49 -5.01 -9.43
CA MET A 1 15.81 -5.38 -8.16
C MET A 1 14.31 -5.30 -8.37
N ILE A 2 13.61 -6.34 -7.96
CA ILE A 2 12.16 -6.39 -8.12
C ILE A 2 11.50 -6.00 -6.81
N ASP A 3 10.66 -4.97 -6.86
CA ASP A 3 9.94 -4.52 -5.66
C ASP A 3 8.67 -5.34 -5.52
N HIS A 4 8.61 -6.13 -4.47
CA HIS A 4 7.41 -6.89 -4.18
C HIS A 4 6.29 -5.93 -3.72
N PRO A 5 5.04 -6.17 -4.14
CA PRO A 5 3.94 -5.29 -3.76
C PRO A 5 3.83 -5.05 -2.25
N PHE A 6 4.16 -6.05 -1.43
CA PHE A 6 4.03 -5.85 0.02
C PHE A 6 5.07 -4.87 0.55
N LEU A 7 6.25 -4.76 -0.09
CA LEU A 7 7.25 -3.78 0.34
C LEU A 7 6.77 -2.36 0.07
N ILE A 8 6.15 -2.16 -1.10
CA ILE A 8 5.58 -0.87 -1.44
C ILE A 8 4.45 -0.53 -0.46
N LEU A 9 3.62 -1.51 -0.14
CA LEU A 9 2.52 -1.33 0.79
C LEU A 9 3.04 -0.95 2.18
N GLN A 10 4.11 -1.58 2.65
CA GLN A 10 4.70 -1.24 3.94
C GLN A 10 5.16 0.22 3.98
N HIS A 11 5.78 0.70 2.91
CA HIS A 11 6.21 2.10 2.83
C HIS A 11 5.02 3.04 2.87
N LEU A 12 3.95 2.69 2.16
CA LEU A 12 2.74 3.51 2.14
C LEU A 12 2.09 3.57 3.52
N ILE A 13 2.04 2.44 4.22
CA ILE A 13 1.48 2.39 5.56
C ILE A 13 2.28 3.27 6.52
N LYS A 14 3.60 3.22 6.42
CA LYS A 14 4.46 4.06 7.23
C LYS A 14 4.20 5.54 6.94
N ASN A 15 4.12 5.89 5.66
CA ASN A 15 3.85 7.27 5.28
C ASN A 15 2.48 7.73 5.75
N TYR A 16 1.49 6.85 5.69
CA TYR A 16 0.15 7.14 6.21
C TYR A 16 0.20 7.44 7.71
N SER A 17 0.90 6.61 8.47
CA SER A 17 1.03 6.81 9.90
C SER A 17 1.70 8.14 10.22
N GLU A 18 2.75 8.50 9.49
CA GLU A 18 3.43 9.78 9.69
C GLU A 18 2.52 10.95 9.36
N ALA A 19 1.73 10.85 8.28
CA ALA A 19 0.80 11.92 7.92
C ALA A 19 -0.24 12.11 9.02
N CYS A 20 -0.76 11.02 9.59
CA CYS A 20 -1.72 11.11 10.68
C CYS A 20 -1.10 11.74 11.93
N ASN A 21 0.15 11.40 12.25
CA ASN A 21 0.85 11.98 13.37
C ASN A 21 1.05 13.48 13.21
N GLN A 22 1.20 13.93 11.98
CA GLN A 22 1.35 15.35 11.68
C GLN A 22 0.01 16.05 11.49
N GLN A 23 -1.09 15.30 11.61
CA GLN A 23 -2.45 15.80 11.41
C GLN A 23 -2.67 16.30 9.97
N ASP A 24 -1.90 15.77 9.04
CA ASP A 24 -2.04 16.11 7.62
C ASP A 24 -2.98 15.09 6.98
N TYR A 25 -4.28 15.30 7.21
CA TYR A 25 -5.28 14.31 6.80
C TYR A 25 -5.53 14.31 5.29
N VAL A 26 -5.22 15.41 4.61
CA VAL A 26 -5.32 15.43 3.15
C VAL A 26 -4.29 14.49 2.55
N ALA A 27 -3.05 14.59 3.01
CA ALA A 27 -2.00 13.67 2.55
C ALA A 27 -2.32 12.23 2.94
N ALA A 28 -2.84 12.03 4.16
CA ALA A 28 -3.21 10.69 4.62
C ALA A 28 -4.27 10.08 3.68
N TYR A 29 -5.27 10.87 3.30
CA TYR A 29 -6.30 10.40 2.39
C TYR A 29 -5.72 9.99 1.04
N GLN A 30 -4.84 10.82 0.49
CA GLN A 30 -4.22 10.52 -0.80
C GLN A 30 -3.39 9.23 -0.73
N ILE A 31 -2.74 9.00 0.41
CA ILE A 31 -1.96 7.78 0.61
C ILE A 31 -2.88 6.55 0.66
N THR A 32 -4.10 6.68 1.20
CA THR A 32 -5.02 5.54 1.24
C THR A 32 -5.41 5.09 -0.17
N VAL A 33 -5.50 6.02 -1.12
CA VAL A 33 -5.77 5.64 -2.51
C VAL A 33 -4.65 4.76 -3.04
N ASP A 34 -3.41 5.14 -2.76
CA ASP A 34 -2.27 4.34 -3.18
C ASP A 34 -2.22 3.00 -2.46
N ILE A 35 -2.58 2.97 -1.17
CA ILE A 35 -2.63 1.72 -0.41
C ILE A 35 -3.65 0.77 -1.03
N THR A 36 -4.81 1.28 -1.38
CA THR A 36 -5.86 0.47 -2.00
C THR A 36 -5.37 -0.13 -3.32
N ASP A 37 -4.68 0.67 -4.13
CA ASP A 37 -4.15 0.20 -5.40
C ASP A 37 -3.10 -0.89 -5.20
N GLN A 38 -2.19 -0.70 -4.26
CA GLN A 38 -1.17 -1.71 -3.98
C GLN A 38 -1.76 -2.96 -3.36
N ALA A 39 -2.79 -2.81 -2.52
CA ALA A 39 -3.47 -3.96 -1.94
C ALA A 39 -4.13 -4.81 -3.02
N GLN A 40 -4.69 -4.17 -4.04
CA GLN A 40 -5.27 -4.89 -5.16
C GLN A 40 -4.21 -5.69 -5.92
N LYS A 41 -3.05 -5.10 -6.14
CA LYS A 41 -1.95 -5.78 -6.79
C LYS A 41 -1.45 -6.97 -5.96
N LEU A 42 -1.42 -6.80 -4.66
CA LEU A 42 -1.01 -7.87 -3.75
C LEU A 42 -2.01 -9.03 -3.81
N GLU A 43 -3.29 -8.72 -3.85
CA GLU A 43 -4.33 -9.73 -3.97
C GLU A 43 -4.19 -10.50 -5.29
N ASP A 44 -3.99 -9.78 -6.38
CA ASP A 44 -3.81 -10.40 -7.69
C ASP A 44 -2.59 -11.32 -7.70
N PHE A 45 -1.51 -10.87 -7.09
CA PHE A 45 -0.29 -11.66 -7.00
C PHE A 45 -0.54 -12.96 -6.23
N ALA A 46 -1.19 -12.86 -5.08
CA ALA A 46 -1.49 -14.03 -4.25
C ALA A 46 -2.47 -14.98 -4.96
N HIS A 47 -3.41 -14.41 -5.69
CA HIS A 47 -4.38 -15.21 -6.44
C HIS A 47 -3.67 -16.07 -7.48
N GLU A 48 -2.69 -15.50 -8.19
CA GLU A 48 -1.95 -16.27 -9.18
C GLU A 48 -1.14 -17.41 -8.55
N LEU A 49 -0.64 -17.20 -7.34
CA LEU A 49 0.12 -18.25 -6.65
C LEU A 49 -0.76 -19.43 -6.28
N THR A 50 -2.05 -19.21 -6.09
CA THR A 50 -2.98 -20.28 -5.71
C THR A 50 -3.77 -20.83 -6.88
N ASN A 51 -3.64 -20.23 -8.04
CA ASN A 51 -4.40 -20.61 -9.22
C ASN A 51 -3.57 -21.58 -10.06
N ASP A 52 -3.75 -22.84 -9.84
CA ASP A 52 -3.10 -23.90 -10.62
C ASP A 52 -4.02 -24.42 -11.70
#